data_770253c4b687d361ea10f8721f10d9bc
#
_entry.id   770253c4b687d361ea10f8721f10d9bc
#
_cell.length_a   1.000
_cell.length_b   1.000
_cell.length_c   1.000
_cell.angle_alpha   90.00
_cell.angle_beta   90.00
_cell.angle_gamma   90.00
#
_symmetry.space_group_name_H-M   'P 1'
#
loop_
_entity.id
_entity.type
_entity.pdbx_description
1 polymer ?
#
loop_
_entity_poly.entity_id
_entity_poly.type
_entity_poly.pdbx_seq_one_letter_code
_entity_poly.pdbx_strand_id
1 'polypeptide(L)'
;MTGWAEAAAGVVAAVVAGAVPSSVLFTFADREIAESSGLVDAGRVVFTVNDSGSGPLLYGVDTMTGETISRTTYTSDEVVDVEALAPGPRGDVWVGDIGDNGASRDVVSVYRVRPGADSSTRLDLRYPGGPRDAEALLSHPRTGRLFVVSKTVFGGTVYAVPRGARPGSPVTMRPFARVPGLVTDGAFLPDGKHVVLRGYGSATVLSFPDFQVQGSVELPEQRQGEAVAVGRRGRVLLSTEGVGTDVLQIELPPDLTAAPSASSTPAPQEPTRAAAPSDDNEEKPRLERRGMWSSPLGAAARVAMGVVMLGALGYWWWRLRGR
;
A
#
# COMPACT_ATOMS: atom_id res chain seq x y z
N MET A 1 22.86 -21.06 28.53
CA MET A 1 21.61 -20.32 28.88
C MET A 1 21.90 -18.85 28.65
N THR A 2 21.62 -18.36 27.49
CA THR A 2 21.82 -16.93 27.12
C THR A 2 20.44 -16.37 26.79
N GLY A 3 19.95 -15.50 27.69
CA GLY A 3 18.67 -14.83 27.57
C GLY A 3 18.70 -13.79 26.47
N TRP A 4 17.72 -13.86 25.58
CA TRP A 4 17.40 -12.84 24.59
C TRP A 4 16.47 -11.85 25.27
N ALA A 5 16.98 -10.65 25.55
CA ALA A 5 16.15 -9.53 25.97
C ALA A 5 15.48 -8.93 24.72
N GLU A 6 14.18 -9.14 24.58
CA GLU A 6 13.35 -8.45 23.61
C GLU A 6 13.22 -6.97 24.01
N ALA A 7 13.85 -6.09 23.23
CA ALA A 7 13.60 -4.67 23.28
C ALA A 7 12.32 -4.38 22.47
N ALA A 8 11.18 -4.28 23.14
CA ALA A 8 9.97 -3.75 22.56
C ALA A 8 10.11 -2.23 22.40
N ALA A 9 10.57 -1.80 21.23
CA ALA A 9 10.49 -0.39 20.83
C ALA A 9 9.03 -0.06 20.52
N GLY A 10 8.37 0.65 21.41
CA GLY A 10 7.02 1.19 21.18
C GLY A 10 7.06 2.23 20.08
N VAL A 11 6.56 1.88 18.89
CA VAL A 11 6.31 2.84 17.81
C VAL A 11 5.07 3.62 18.17
N VAL A 12 5.20 4.87 18.55
CA VAL A 12 4.09 5.81 18.65
C VAL A 12 3.78 6.26 17.22
N ALA A 13 2.86 5.59 16.56
CA ALA A 13 2.33 6.04 15.28
C ALA A 13 1.54 7.33 15.53
N ALA A 14 2.01 8.45 15.00
CA ALA A 14 1.24 9.68 14.99
C ALA A 14 0.03 9.50 14.05
N VAL A 15 -1.16 9.41 14.62
CA VAL A 15 -2.40 9.45 13.85
C VAL A 15 -2.75 10.92 13.66
N VAL A 16 -2.67 11.41 12.44
CA VAL A 16 -3.18 12.75 12.10
C VAL A 16 -4.71 12.65 12.10
N ALA A 17 -5.36 13.35 13.03
CA ALA A 17 -6.81 13.36 13.13
C ALA A 17 -7.40 14.19 11.99
N GLY A 18 -8.24 13.57 11.14
CA GLY A 18 -8.93 14.17 10.02
C GLY A 18 -8.38 13.79 8.66
N ALA A 19 -9.25 13.83 7.64
CA ALA A 19 -8.84 13.56 6.27
C ALA A 19 -7.88 14.63 5.74
N VAL A 20 -6.87 14.21 4.99
CA VAL A 20 -5.93 15.15 4.36
C VAL A 20 -6.65 16.04 3.34
N PRO A 21 -6.21 17.33 3.19
CA PRO A 21 -6.73 18.20 2.15
C PRO A 21 -6.61 17.55 0.77
N SER A 22 -7.68 17.64 0.00
CA SER A 22 -7.73 17.08 -1.35
C SER A 22 -8.38 18.04 -2.34
N SER A 23 -8.04 17.88 -3.61
CA SER A 23 -8.69 18.54 -4.73
C SER A 23 -8.84 17.59 -5.89
N VAL A 24 -9.88 17.77 -6.69
CA VAL A 24 -10.02 17.03 -7.95
C VAL A 24 -8.98 17.53 -8.92
N LEU A 25 -8.13 16.65 -9.43
CA LEU A 25 -7.17 16.99 -10.48
C LEU A 25 -7.85 16.91 -11.86
N PHE A 26 -8.56 15.82 -12.11
CA PHE A 26 -9.42 15.61 -13.28
C PHE A 26 -10.42 14.48 -12.99
N THR A 27 -11.43 14.34 -13.87
CA THR A 27 -12.38 13.23 -13.89
C THR A 27 -12.08 12.36 -15.10
N PHE A 28 -12.06 11.05 -14.99
CA PHE A 28 -11.92 10.16 -16.15
C PHE A 28 -13.09 10.37 -17.12
N ALA A 29 -12.81 10.90 -18.33
CA ALA A 29 -13.82 11.08 -19.37
C ALA A 29 -14.14 9.78 -20.12
N ASP A 30 -13.16 8.87 -20.16
CA ASP A 30 -13.28 7.59 -20.86
C ASP A 30 -14.08 6.57 -20.03
N ARG A 31 -15.22 6.13 -20.57
CA ARG A 31 -16.10 5.17 -19.90
C ARG A 31 -15.53 3.74 -19.85
N GLU A 32 -14.50 3.45 -20.63
CA GLU A 32 -13.80 2.16 -20.58
C GLU A 32 -12.89 2.06 -19.34
N ILE A 33 -12.52 3.18 -18.72
CA ILE A 33 -11.83 3.21 -17.44
C ILE A 33 -12.90 3.09 -16.34
N ALA A 34 -13.21 1.85 -15.97
CA ALA A 34 -14.25 1.53 -15.00
C ALA A 34 -13.73 1.01 -13.67
N GLU A 35 -12.51 0.48 -13.66
CA GLU A 35 -11.91 -0.20 -12.50
C GLU A 35 -10.42 0.21 -12.37
N SER A 36 -10.18 1.53 -12.19
CA SER A 36 -8.81 2.08 -12.09
C SER A 36 -8.08 1.49 -10.88
N SER A 37 -7.29 0.45 -11.10
CA SER A 37 -6.60 -0.34 -10.07
C SER A 37 -5.16 0.10 -9.83
N GLY A 38 -4.49 0.70 -10.79
CA GLY A 38 -3.14 1.24 -10.66
C GLY A 38 -2.96 2.62 -11.28
N LEU A 39 -2.07 3.44 -10.72
CA LEU A 39 -1.73 4.76 -11.25
C LEU A 39 -0.22 4.98 -11.40
N VAL A 40 0.17 5.70 -12.46
CA VAL A 40 1.51 6.30 -12.59
C VAL A 40 1.38 7.76 -13.02
N ASP A 41 1.88 8.69 -12.19
CA ASP A 41 1.95 10.10 -12.52
C ASP A 41 3.22 10.43 -13.35
N ALA A 42 3.05 10.67 -14.63
CA ALA A 42 4.10 11.13 -15.55
C ALA A 42 4.06 12.66 -15.82
N GLY A 43 3.34 13.41 -14.99
CA GLY A 43 3.21 14.86 -15.08
C GLY A 43 1.93 15.29 -15.79
N ARG A 44 1.98 15.58 -17.08
CA ARG A 44 0.78 15.91 -17.88
C ARG A 44 -0.06 14.66 -18.21
N VAL A 45 0.55 13.50 -18.21
CA VAL A 45 -0.13 12.24 -18.47
C VAL A 45 -0.14 11.42 -17.19
N VAL A 46 -1.28 10.87 -16.86
CA VAL A 46 -1.43 9.81 -15.85
C VAL A 46 -1.72 8.52 -16.58
N PHE A 47 -1.01 7.45 -16.21
CA PHE A 47 -1.30 6.12 -16.71
C PHE A 47 -2.15 5.35 -15.71
N THR A 48 -3.11 4.57 -16.24
CA THR A 48 -3.94 3.67 -15.45
C THR A 48 -4.23 2.38 -16.21
N VAL A 49 -4.64 1.36 -15.46
CA VAL A 49 -5.16 0.08 -15.96
C VAL A 49 -6.49 -0.19 -15.28
N ASN A 50 -7.32 -1.00 -15.90
CA ASN A 50 -8.44 -1.61 -15.19
C ASN A 50 -7.99 -2.90 -14.53
N ASP A 51 -8.70 -3.28 -13.49
CA ASP A 51 -8.63 -4.59 -12.83
C ASP A 51 -8.97 -5.74 -13.80
N SER A 52 -9.05 -6.93 -13.26
CA SER A 52 -9.30 -8.19 -13.95
C SER A 52 -10.46 -8.14 -14.98
N GLY A 53 -10.28 -8.85 -16.11
CA GLY A 53 -11.32 -9.01 -17.13
C GLY A 53 -11.39 -7.93 -18.20
N SER A 54 -10.61 -6.84 -18.08
CA SER A 54 -10.61 -5.72 -19.05
C SER A 54 -9.52 -5.84 -20.13
N GLY A 55 -8.73 -6.91 -20.12
CA GLY A 55 -7.65 -7.16 -21.07
C GLY A 55 -6.38 -6.35 -20.78
N PRO A 56 -5.29 -6.62 -21.55
CA PRO A 56 -3.98 -6.06 -21.32
C PRO A 56 -3.82 -4.64 -21.88
N LEU A 57 -4.57 -3.68 -21.35
CA LEU A 57 -4.61 -2.31 -21.89
C LEU A 57 -4.15 -1.27 -20.86
N LEU A 58 -3.09 -0.53 -21.21
CA LEU A 58 -2.60 0.63 -20.47
C LEU A 58 -3.17 1.90 -21.09
N TYR A 59 -3.91 2.67 -20.30
CA TYR A 59 -4.49 3.96 -20.68
C TYR A 59 -3.55 5.10 -20.29
N GLY A 60 -3.32 6.04 -21.20
CA GLY A 60 -2.66 7.31 -20.89
C GLY A 60 -3.68 8.44 -20.98
N VAL A 61 -3.88 9.15 -19.87
CA VAL A 61 -4.93 10.18 -19.69
C VAL A 61 -4.30 11.54 -19.50
N ASP A 62 -4.77 12.55 -20.25
CA ASP A 62 -4.36 13.95 -20.10
C ASP A 62 -4.95 14.52 -18.80
N THR A 63 -4.08 15.00 -17.90
CA THR A 63 -4.50 15.54 -16.60
C THR A 63 -5.25 16.87 -16.66
N MET A 64 -5.28 17.55 -17.81
CA MET A 64 -6.02 18.81 -17.98
C MET A 64 -7.46 18.58 -18.42
N THR A 65 -7.73 17.48 -19.12
CA THR A 65 -9.06 17.21 -19.72
C THR A 65 -9.70 15.94 -19.18
N GLY A 66 -8.92 15.01 -18.64
CA GLY A 66 -9.40 13.68 -18.25
C GLY A 66 -9.62 12.73 -19.43
N GLU A 67 -9.29 13.16 -20.66
CA GLU A 67 -9.46 12.36 -21.86
C GLU A 67 -8.32 11.36 -22.03
N THR A 68 -8.64 10.16 -22.51
CA THR A 68 -7.64 9.17 -22.92
C THR A 68 -6.96 9.62 -24.21
N ILE A 69 -5.66 9.88 -24.13
CA ILE A 69 -4.84 10.31 -25.27
C ILE A 69 -3.96 9.20 -25.85
N SER A 70 -3.85 8.09 -25.14
CA SER A 70 -3.15 6.89 -25.64
C SER A 70 -3.72 5.62 -25.02
N ARG A 71 -3.71 4.55 -25.81
CA ARG A 71 -3.98 3.18 -25.38
C ARG A 71 -2.85 2.28 -25.86
N THR A 72 -2.32 1.46 -24.98
CA THR A 72 -1.21 0.56 -25.30
C THR A 72 -1.57 -0.85 -24.89
N THR A 73 -1.81 -1.74 -25.87
CA THR A 73 -1.92 -3.17 -25.62
C THR A 73 -0.52 -3.72 -25.38
N TYR A 74 -0.23 -4.20 -24.17
CA TYR A 74 1.13 -4.53 -23.76
C TYR A 74 1.48 -6.02 -23.85
N THR A 75 0.52 -6.89 -24.11
CA THR A 75 0.74 -8.31 -24.39
C THR A 75 -0.41 -8.86 -25.25
N SER A 76 -0.15 -9.95 -25.96
CA SER A 76 -1.18 -10.76 -26.63
C SER A 76 -1.68 -11.91 -25.75
N ASP A 77 -1.00 -12.15 -24.63
CA ASP A 77 -1.40 -13.18 -23.67
C ASP A 77 -2.60 -12.69 -22.86
N GLU A 78 -3.38 -13.63 -22.36
CA GLU A 78 -4.42 -13.32 -21.37
C GLU A 78 -3.77 -12.86 -20.07
N VAL A 79 -4.25 -11.75 -19.51
CA VAL A 79 -3.94 -11.30 -18.15
C VAL A 79 -5.02 -11.77 -17.20
N VAL A 80 -4.65 -12.09 -15.97
CA VAL A 80 -5.56 -12.76 -15.03
C VAL A 80 -6.15 -11.78 -14.04
N ASP A 81 -5.28 -10.99 -13.37
CA ASP A 81 -5.69 -10.13 -12.25
C ASP A 81 -4.70 -8.97 -12.12
N VAL A 82 -4.99 -7.87 -12.86
CA VAL A 82 -4.09 -6.71 -12.97
C VAL A 82 -4.43 -5.73 -11.87
N GLU A 83 -3.51 -5.55 -10.89
CA GLU A 83 -3.79 -4.82 -9.67
C GLU A 83 -2.94 -3.55 -9.50
N ALA A 84 -1.83 -3.42 -10.19
CA ALA A 84 -0.91 -2.35 -9.86
C ALA A 84 -0.13 -1.78 -11.04
N LEU A 85 0.25 -0.51 -10.92
CA LEU A 85 1.24 0.14 -11.76
C LEU A 85 2.42 0.67 -10.93
N ALA A 86 3.60 0.71 -11.54
CA ALA A 86 4.74 1.41 -10.97
C ALA A 86 5.56 2.14 -12.04
N PRO A 87 6.25 3.25 -11.69
CA PRO A 87 7.13 3.93 -12.63
C PRO A 87 8.29 3.03 -13.09
N GLY A 88 8.47 2.94 -14.39
CA GLY A 88 9.59 2.25 -15.01
C GLY A 88 10.75 3.18 -15.42
N PRO A 89 11.87 2.62 -15.89
CA PRO A 89 12.99 3.40 -16.37
C PRO A 89 12.63 4.17 -17.67
N ARG A 90 13.15 5.37 -17.82
CA ARG A 90 13.01 6.19 -19.05
C ARG A 90 11.56 6.45 -19.53
N GLY A 91 10.61 6.52 -18.60
CA GLY A 91 9.20 6.75 -18.91
C GLY A 91 8.42 5.48 -19.27
N ASP A 92 9.04 4.30 -19.15
CA ASP A 92 8.31 3.03 -19.16
C ASP A 92 7.40 2.95 -17.93
N VAL A 93 6.41 2.07 -17.98
CA VAL A 93 5.49 1.77 -16.87
C VAL A 93 5.59 0.26 -16.59
N TRP A 94 5.67 -0.10 -15.33
CA TRP A 94 5.48 -1.47 -14.89
C TRP A 94 4.01 -1.72 -14.63
N VAL A 95 3.49 -2.80 -15.19
CA VAL A 95 2.12 -3.31 -14.97
C VAL A 95 2.22 -4.61 -14.20
N GLY A 96 1.49 -4.73 -13.10
CA GLY A 96 1.46 -5.90 -12.24
C GLY A 96 0.20 -6.73 -12.43
N ASP A 97 0.29 -7.86 -13.11
CA ASP A 97 -0.70 -8.94 -13.13
C ASP A 97 -0.36 -9.87 -11.94
N ILE A 98 -0.69 -9.39 -10.74
CA ILE A 98 -0.20 -9.93 -9.46
C ILE A 98 -1.30 -10.33 -8.48
N GLY A 99 -2.57 -10.00 -8.77
CA GLY A 99 -3.71 -10.41 -7.98
C GLY A 99 -3.95 -11.92 -8.04
N ASP A 100 -4.44 -12.46 -6.94
CA ASP A 100 -4.76 -13.89 -6.78
C ASP A 100 -5.67 -14.09 -5.57
N ASN A 101 -6.87 -13.54 -5.63
CA ASN A 101 -7.87 -13.63 -4.56
C ASN A 101 -8.13 -15.06 -4.07
N GLY A 102 -7.92 -16.06 -4.95
CA GLY A 102 -8.05 -17.50 -4.64
C GLY A 102 -6.78 -18.15 -4.10
N ALA A 103 -5.66 -17.44 -4.06
CA ALA A 103 -4.34 -17.95 -3.72
C ALA A 103 -4.02 -19.28 -4.47
N SER A 104 -4.18 -19.27 -5.79
CA SER A 104 -4.09 -20.45 -6.65
C SER A 104 -3.01 -20.33 -7.74
N ARG A 105 -2.45 -19.12 -7.95
CA ARG A 105 -1.47 -18.84 -9.00
C ARG A 105 -0.05 -19.13 -8.51
N ASP A 106 0.58 -20.17 -9.05
CA ASP A 106 2.01 -20.47 -8.76
C ASP A 106 2.95 -19.40 -9.32
N VAL A 107 2.52 -18.69 -10.37
CA VAL A 107 3.28 -17.64 -11.04
C VAL A 107 2.39 -16.44 -11.28
N VAL A 108 2.89 -15.28 -10.90
CA VAL A 108 2.32 -13.97 -11.24
C VAL A 108 3.29 -13.24 -12.18
N SER A 109 2.83 -12.21 -12.89
CA SER A 109 3.65 -11.56 -13.91
C SER A 109 3.71 -10.05 -13.74
N VAL A 110 4.86 -9.46 -14.09
CA VAL A 110 4.98 -8.01 -14.25
C VAL A 110 5.49 -7.68 -15.65
N TYR A 111 4.90 -6.67 -16.26
CA TYR A 111 5.22 -6.25 -17.64
C TYR A 111 5.86 -4.87 -17.60
N ARG A 112 7.03 -4.72 -18.23
CA ARG A 112 7.59 -3.39 -18.49
C ARG A 112 7.11 -2.92 -19.85
N VAL A 113 6.24 -1.93 -19.81
CA VAL A 113 5.55 -1.35 -20.96
C VAL A 113 6.13 -0.01 -21.29
N ARG A 114 6.47 0.20 -22.57
CA ARG A 114 6.73 1.54 -23.10
C ARG A 114 5.42 2.06 -23.69
N PRO A 115 4.85 3.16 -23.16
CA PRO A 115 3.62 3.71 -23.71
C PRO A 115 3.74 3.96 -25.21
N GLY A 116 2.77 3.49 -26.00
CA GLY A 116 2.73 3.58 -27.45
C GLY A 116 3.58 2.57 -28.21
N ALA A 117 4.21 1.60 -27.54
CA ALA A 117 4.94 0.51 -28.20
C ALA A 117 4.08 -0.75 -28.33
N ASP A 118 4.37 -1.55 -29.34
CA ASP A 118 3.62 -2.78 -29.65
C ASP A 118 4.14 -4.01 -28.86
N SER A 119 5.07 -3.82 -27.93
CA SER A 119 5.69 -4.90 -27.18
C SER A 119 6.09 -4.48 -25.77
N SER A 120 6.08 -5.45 -24.87
CA SER A 120 6.56 -5.28 -23.49
C SER A 120 7.63 -6.32 -23.13
N THR A 121 8.20 -6.16 -21.94
CA THR A 121 9.10 -7.15 -21.35
C THR A 121 8.40 -7.79 -20.16
N ARG A 122 8.08 -9.08 -20.23
CA ARG A 122 7.44 -9.83 -19.15
C ARG A 122 8.49 -10.45 -18.22
N LEU A 123 8.25 -10.35 -16.92
CA LEU A 123 8.96 -11.07 -15.87
C LEU A 123 7.95 -11.92 -15.10
N ASP A 124 8.20 -13.22 -15.03
CA ASP A 124 7.42 -14.15 -14.24
C ASP A 124 8.01 -14.28 -12.84
N LEU A 125 7.14 -14.20 -11.82
CA LEU A 125 7.53 -14.15 -10.43
C LEU A 125 6.82 -15.24 -9.63
N ARG A 126 7.52 -15.78 -8.61
CA ARG A 126 6.96 -16.74 -7.66
C ARG A 126 7.12 -16.25 -6.25
N TYR A 127 6.12 -16.51 -5.43
CA TYR A 127 6.22 -16.30 -3.98
C TYR A 127 6.93 -17.49 -3.33
N PRO A 128 7.83 -17.26 -2.38
CA PRO A 128 8.35 -18.34 -1.55
C PRO A 128 7.24 -18.83 -0.62
N GLY A 129 7.01 -20.15 -0.60
CA GLY A 129 5.98 -20.76 0.26
C GLY A 129 4.56 -20.75 -0.31
N GLY A 130 4.42 -20.62 -1.65
CA GLY A 130 3.16 -20.79 -2.38
C GLY A 130 2.41 -19.50 -2.71
N PRO A 131 1.29 -19.62 -3.45
CA PRO A 131 0.49 -18.53 -3.99
C PRO A 131 0.07 -17.50 -2.96
N ARG A 132 -0.09 -16.25 -3.40
CA ARG A 132 -0.54 -15.13 -2.55
C ARG A 132 -1.23 -14.08 -3.40
N ASP A 133 -2.26 -13.50 -2.83
CA ASP A 133 -2.87 -12.29 -3.33
C ASP A 133 -1.99 -11.07 -3.08
N ALA A 134 -1.88 -10.17 -4.06
CA ALA A 134 -1.09 -8.95 -3.96
C ALA A 134 -1.67 -7.82 -4.78
N GLU A 135 -1.56 -6.59 -4.26
CA GLU A 135 -2.26 -5.42 -4.77
C GLU A 135 -1.32 -4.24 -5.05
N ALA A 136 -0.05 -4.30 -4.61
CA ALA A 136 0.86 -3.19 -4.86
C ALA A 136 2.16 -3.63 -5.52
N LEU A 137 2.59 -2.85 -6.51
CA LEU A 137 3.86 -2.99 -7.20
C LEU A 137 4.70 -1.72 -6.96
N LEU A 138 5.80 -1.86 -6.25
CA LEU A 138 6.66 -0.74 -5.92
C LEU A 138 7.92 -0.75 -6.80
N SER A 139 8.30 0.41 -7.34
CA SER A 139 9.56 0.59 -8.06
C SER A 139 10.41 1.66 -7.36
N HIS A 140 11.57 1.27 -6.84
CA HIS A 140 12.44 2.20 -6.16
C HIS A 140 13.02 3.24 -7.13
N PRO A 141 12.83 4.57 -6.91
CA PRO A 141 13.06 5.61 -7.91
C PRO A 141 14.49 5.75 -8.39
N ARG A 142 15.48 5.36 -7.55
CA ARG A 142 16.91 5.47 -7.91
C ARG A 142 17.51 4.18 -8.44
N THR A 143 17.02 3.03 -7.99
CA THR A 143 17.64 1.73 -8.33
C THR A 143 16.80 0.91 -9.31
N GLY A 144 15.54 1.27 -9.51
CA GLY A 144 14.58 0.51 -10.31
C GLY A 144 14.26 -0.87 -9.73
N ARG A 145 14.64 -1.15 -8.47
CA ARG A 145 14.32 -2.40 -7.81
C ARG A 145 12.83 -2.52 -7.59
N LEU A 146 12.26 -3.65 -7.97
CA LEU A 146 10.84 -3.93 -7.81
C LEU A 146 10.58 -4.67 -6.50
N PHE A 147 9.40 -4.36 -5.93
CA PHE A 147 8.84 -5.06 -4.79
C PHE A 147 7.35 -5.28 -5.06
N VAL A 148 6.84 -6.41 -4.59
CA VAL A 148 5.41 -6.75 -4.62
C VAL A 148 4.92 -6.80 -3.18
N VAL A 149 3.77 -6.20 -2.89
CA VAL A 149 3.17 -6.21 -1.55
C VAL A 149 1.91 -7.06 -1.56
N SER A 150 1.91 -8.13 -0.78
CA SER A 150 0.73 -8.99 -0.65
C SER A 150 -0.35 -8.34 0.19
N LYS A 151 -1.61 -8.66 -0.13
CA LYS A 151 -2.80 -8.22 0.60
C LYS A 151 -3.26 -9.30 1.56
N THR A 152 -3.42 -8.95 2.83
CA THR A 152 -4.14 -9.76 3.82
C THR A 152 -4.86 -8.84 4.80
N VAL A 153 -5.89 -9.36 5.47
CA VAL A 153 -6.71 -8.57 6.41
C VAL A 153 -5.88 -7.97 7.56
N PHE A 154 -4.80 -8.65 7.98
CA PHE A 154 -3.98 -8.25 9.13
C PHE A 154 -2.62 -7.65 8.76
N GLY A 155 -2.43 -7.27 7.52
CA GLY A 155 -1.19 -6.70 7.00
C GLY A 155 -0.58 -7.52 5.87
N GLY A 156 0.36 -6.93 5.16
CA GLY A 156 1.02 -7.52 4.01
C GLY A 156 2.46 -7.97 4.27
N THR A 157 3.01 -8.66 3.30
CA THR A 157 4.45 -8.92 3.19
C THR A 157 4.97 -8.26 1.93
N VAL A 158 6.02 -7.48 2.07
CA VAL A 158 6.78 -6.94 0.94
C VAL A 158 7.72 -8.03 0.44
N TYR A 159 7.63 -8.35 -0.82
CA TYR A 159 8.51 -9.29 -1.50
C TYR A 159 9.43 -8.55 -2.46
N ALA A 160 10.72 -8.71 -2.32
CA ALA A 160 11.70 -8.10 -3.20
C ALA A 160 11.95 -8.99 -4.43
N VAL A 161 11.83 -8.41 -5.63
CA VAL A 161 12.28 -9.06 -6.85
C VAL A 161 13.82 -9.12 -6.83
N PRO A 162 14.44 -10.28 -7.10
CA PRO A 162 15.89 -10.41 -7.16
C PRO A 162 16.51 -9.46 -8.17
N ARG A 163 17.65 -8.85 -7.80
CA ARG A 163 18.42 -8.04 -8.75
C ARG A 163 18.88 -8.90 -9.92
N GLY A 164 18.73 -8.39 -11.14
CA GLY A 164 19.10 -9.12 -12.34
C GLY A 164 18.07 -10.15 -12.81
N ALA A 165 16.84 -10.13 -12.29
CA ALA A 165 15.72 -10.88 -12.84
C ALA A 165 15.59 -10.59 -14.34
N ARG A 166 15.40 -11.64 -15.14
CA ARG A 166 15.33 -11.58 -16.61
C ARG A 166 14.14 -12.36 -17.11
N PRO A 167 13.59 -12.01 -18.28
CA PRO A 167 12.57 -12.80 -18.95
C PRO A 167 13.02 -14.26 -19.19
N GLY A 168 12.06 -15.17 -19.28
CA GLY A 168 12.24 -16.55 -19.72
C GLY A 168 11.95 -17.61 -18.67
N SER A 169 12.34 -17.43 -17.42
CA SER A 169 12.01 -18.39 -16.35
C SER A 169 11.48 -17.66 -15.11
N PRO A 170 10.49 -18.22 -14.43
CA PRO A 170 9.96 -17.61 -13.21
C PRO A 170 11.03 -17.46 -12.13
N VAL A 171 11.08 -16.26 -11.53
CA VAL A 171 12.05 -15.90 -10.49
C VAL A 171 11.38 -15.90 -9.13
N THR A 172 11.94 -16.63 -8.16
CA THR A 172 11.41 -16.63 -6.80
C THR A 172 11.79 -15.33 -6.08
N MET A 173 10.78 -14.56 -5.68
CA MET A 173 10.94 -13.37 -4.87
C MET A 173 11.45 -13.70 -3.46
N ARG A 174 11.90 -12.69 -2.73
CA ARG A 174 12.39 -12.86 -1.35
C ARG A 174 11.53 -12.03 -0.39
N PRO A 175 11.06 -12.60 0.73
CA PRO A 175 10.44 -11.81 1.78
C PRO A 175 11.41 -10.71 2.21
N PHE A 176 10.92 -9.50 2.36
CA PHE A 176 11.75 -8.34 2.64
C PHE A 176 11.34 -7.62 3.93
N ALA A 177 10.03 -7.34 4.09
CA ALA A 177 9.49 -6.67 5.25
C ALA A 177 8.03 -7.09 5.50
N ARG A 178 7.52 -6.79 6.69
CA ARG A 178 6.08 -6.83 7.01
C ARG A 178 5.53 -5.43 7.02
N VAL A 179 4.30 -5.25 6.55
CA VAL A 179 3.60 -3.98 6.56
C VAL A 179 2.22 -4.13 7.19
N PRO A 180 1.74 -3.11 7.93
CA PRO A 180 0.42 -3.17 8.55
C PRO A 180 -0.70 -2.87 7.56
N GLY A 181 -1.93 -3.19 7.96
CA GLY A 181 -3.16 -2.79 7.26
C GLY A 181 -3.48 -3.60 6.01
N LEU A 182 -4.66 -3.33 5.49
CA LEU A 182 -5.13 -3.86 4.23
C LEU A 182 -4.62 -2.95 3.11
N VAL A 183 -3.68 -3.45 2.32
CA VAL A 183 -3.06 -2.69 1.22
C VAL A 183 -3.87 -2.88 -0.06
N THR A 184 -4.21 -1.77 -0.74
CA THR A 184 -4.82 -1.78 -2.08
C THR A 184 -3.83 -1.29 -3.15
N ASP A 185 -2.85 -0.43 -2.81
CA ASP A 185 -1.76 -0.02 -3.71
C ASP A 185 -0.63 0.65 -2.91
N GLY A 186 0.45 1.01 -3.60
CA GLY A 186 1.57 1.73 -2.98
C GLY A 186 2.52 2.36 -3.98
N ALA A 187 3.28 3.34 -3.50
CA ALA A 187 4.29 4.01 -4.30
C ALA A 187 5.49 4.46 -3.45
N PHE A 188 6.67 4.49 -4.03
CA PHE A 188 7.82 5.18 -3.43
C PHE A 188 7.67 6.70 -3.56
N LEU A 189 8.08 7.42 -2.51
CA LEU A 189 8.32 8.85 -2.62
C LEU A 189 9.61 9.11 -3.44
N PRO A 190 9.74 10.31 -4.06
CA PRO A 190 10.88 10.62 -4.92
C PRO A 190 12.24 10.59 -4.22
N ASP A 191 12.24 10.76 -2.90
CA ASP A 191 13.44 10.69 -2.07
C ASP A 191 14.06 9.27 -2.01
N GLY A 192 13.27 8.24 -2.36
CA GLY A 192 13.66 6.83 -2.29
C GLY A 192 13.91 6.34 -0.86
N LYS A 193 13.44 7.08 0.13
CA LYS A 193 13.57 6.74 1.56
C LYS A 193 12.23 6.46 2.21
N HIS A 194 11.13 6.80 1.56
CA HIS A 194 9.79 6.59 2.05
C HIS A 194 8.92 5.89 1.02
N VAL A 195 7.96 5.12 1.52
CA VAL A 195 6.92 4.44 0.75
C VAL A 195 5.58 4.87 1.33
N VAL A 196 4.63 5.20 0.48
CA VAL A 196 3.23 5.31 0.86
C VAL A 196 2.53 4.03 0.47
N LEU A 197 1.82 3.40 1.40
CA LEU A 197 0.89 2.30 1.15
C LEU A 197 -0.52 2.80 1.39
N ARG A 198 -1.39 2.54 0.45
CA ARG A 198 -2.79 2.88 0.49
C ARG A 198 -3.62 1.68 0.95
N GLY A 199 -4.63 1.95 1.76
CA GLY A 199 -5.80 1.12 1.96
C GLY A 199 -7.05 1.88 1.51
N TYR A 200 -8.23 1.33 1.73
CA TYR A 200 -9.48 1.95 1.26
C TYR A 200 -9.70 3.37 1.79
N GLY A 201 -9.54 3.60 3.09
CA GLY A 201 -9.79 4.89 3.74
C GLY A 201 -8.57 5.54 4.39
N SER A 202 -7.38 5.00 4.22
CA SER A 202 -6.16 5.53 4.84
C SER A 202 -4.93 5.29 3.99
N ALA A 203 -3.90 6.12 4.19
CA ALA A 203 -2.57 5.88 3.67
C ALA A 203 -1.56 5.87 4.82
N THR A 204 -0.63 4.93 4.76
CA THR A 204 0.46 4.80 5.73
C THR A 204 1.79 5.10 5.06
N VAL A 205 2.55 6.01 5.65
CA VAL A 205 3.91 6.31 5.21
C VAL A 205 4.89 5.45 6.02
N LEU A 206 5.80 4.78 5.31
CA LEU A 206 6.81 3.92 5.91
C LEU A 206 8.20 4.34 5.46
N SER A 207 9.21 4.14 6.32
CA SER A 207 10.61 4.31 5.94
C SER A 207 11.08 3.19 5.02
N PHE A 208 12.12 3.44 4.23
CA PHE A 208 12.83 2.42 3.46
C PHE A 208 14.33 2.49 3.80
N PRO A 209 15.01 1.37 4.01
CA PRO A 209 14.59 -0.01 3.68
C PRO A 209 13.82 -0.76 4.78
N ASP A 210 13.64 -0.23 5.96
CA ASP A 210 13.19 -0.96 7.14
C ASP A 210 11.67 -1.12 7.23
N PHE A 211 10.92 -0.40 6.40
CA PHE A 211 9.45 -0.37 6.37
C PHE A 211 8.82 -0.09 7.75
N GLN A 212 9.47 0.78 8.53
CA GLN A 212 8.92 1.26 9.81
C GLN A 212 7.86 2.32 9.55
N VAL A 213 6.72 2.21 10.23
CA VAL A 213 5.62 3.18 10.12
C VAL A 213 6.08 4.54 10.64
N GLN A 214 6.00 5.57 9.80
CA GLN A 214 6.25 6.96 10.15
C GLN A 214 4.96 7.64 10.62
N GLY A 215 3.82 7.24 10.08
CA GLY A 215 2.50 7.68 10.45
C GLY A 215 1.47 7.28 9.41
N SER A 216 0.21 7.58 9.70
CA SER A 216 -0.93 7.33 8.81
C SER A 216 -1.82 8.55 8.73
N VAL A 217 -2.44 8.73 7.57
CA VAL A 217 -3.42 9.78 7.31
C VAL A 217 -4.75 9.15 6.90
N GLU A 218 -5.84 9.80 7.25
CA GLU A 218 -7.16 9.49 6.73
C GLU A 218 -7.28 10.07 5.33
N LEU A 219 -7.76 9.28 4.36
CA LEU A 219 -7.95 9.69 2.99
C LEU A 219 -9.36 10.26 2.78
N PRO A 220 -9.54 11.14 1.78
CA PRO A 220 -10.86 11.56 1.35
C PRO A 220 -11.73 10.35 1.01
N GLU A 221 -13.03 10.46 1.30
CA GLU A 221 -13.98 9.39 0.99
C GLU A 221 -14.02 9.13 -0.51
N GLN A 222 -13.77 7.89 -0.89
CA GLN A 222 -13.90 7.37 -2.24
C GLN A 222 -14.64 6.04 -2.16
N ARG A 223 -15.51 5.80 -3.14
CA ARG A 223 -16.43 4.65 -3.12
C ARG A 223 -15.71 3.31 -2.98
N GLN A 224 -14.64 3.13 -3.72
CA GLN A 224 -13.73 1.98 -3.67
C GLN A 224 -12.35 2.47 -4.07
N GLY A 225 -11.64 3.00 -3.08
CA GLY A 225 -10.36 3.62 -3.31
C GLY A 225 -9.26 2.58 -3.53
N GLU A 226 -8.69 2.52 -4.74
CA GLU A 226 -7.71 1.49 -5.10
C GLU A 226 -6.31 2.05 -5.28
N ALA A 227 -6.06 2.89 -6.28
CA ALA A 227 -4.70 3.23 -6.66
C ALA A 227 -4.12 4.47 -6.01
N VAL A 228 -2.81 4.49 -5.80
CA VAL A 228 -2.02 5.65 -5.39
C VAL A 228 -0.81 5.84 -6.31
N ALA A 229 -0.61 7.06 -6.81
CA ALA A 229 0.60 7.43 -7.51
C ALA A 229 1.35 8.55 -6.80
N VAL A 230 2.67 8.52 -6.86
CA VAL A 230 3.52 9.63 -6.42
C VAL A 230 4.37 10.13 -7.59
N GLY A 231 4.10 11.36 -8.00
CA GLY A 231 4.84 12.02 -9.07
C GLY A 231 6.24 12.45 -8.64
N ARG A 232 7.07 12.78 -9.64
CA ARG A 232 8.48 13.17 -9.41
C ARG A 232 8.67 14.36 -8.48
N ARG A 233 7.66 15.24 -8.36
CA ARG A 233 7.67 16.42 -7.47
C ARG A 233 6.99 16.17 -6.13
N GLY A 234 6.65 14.91 -5.81
CA GLY A 234 5.98 14.55 -4.57
C GLY A 234 4.45 14.73 -4.59
N ARG A 235 3.87 15.09 -5.74
CA ARG A 235 2.40 15.11 -5.91
C ARG A 235 1.85 13.71 -5.70
N VAL A 236 0.86 13.57 -4.83
CA VAL A 236 0.21 12.29 -4.55
C VAL A 236 -1.17 12.29 -5.17
N LEU A 237 -1.46 11.29 -5.97
CA LEU A 237 -2.74 11.10 -6.68
C LEU A 237 -3.42 9.84 -6.18
N LEU A 238 -4.75 9.90 -6.11
CA LEU A 238 -5.61 8.79 -5.72
C LEU A 238 -6.68 8.57 -6.79
N SER A 239 -6.95 7.33 -7.14
CA SER A 239 -8.13 6.97 -7.93
C SER A 239 -9.03 5.99 -7.21
N THR A 240 -10.18 5.74 -7.77
CA THR A 240 -11.19 4.82 -7.25
C THR A 240 -11.84 4.10 -8.43
N GLU A 241 -12.36 2.93 -8.20
CA GLU A 241 -13.19 2.25 -9.18
C GLU A 241 -14.48 3.02 -9.47
N GLY A 242 -15.03 2.79 -10.65
CA GLY A 242 -16.23 3.40 -11.16
C GLY A 242 -16.01 4.17 -12.45
N VAL A 243 -17.03 4.23 -13.30
CA VAL A 243 -17.01 5.00 -14.53
C VAL A 243 -17.15 6.48 -14.24
N GLY A 244 -16.29 7.32 -14.83
CA GLY A 244 -16.35 8.77 -14.68
C GLY A 244 -16.01 9.23 -13.27
N THR A 245 -15.09 8.55 -12.61
CA THR A 245 -14.63 8.89 -11.26
C THR A 245 -13.52 9.93 -11.27
N ASP A 246 -13.38 10.63 -10.16
CA ASP A 246 -12.38 11.66 -9.98
C ASP A 246 -11.02 11.07 -9.57
N VAL A 247 -9.96 11.60 -10.16
CA VAL A 247 -8.60 11.47 -9.65
C VAL A 247 -8.31 12.64 -8.71
N LEU A 248 -8.11 12.32 -7.45
CA LEU A 248 -7.83 13.30 -6.42
C LEU A 248 -6.33 13.55 -6.27
N GLN A 249 -5.96 14.79 -6.04
CA GLN A 249 -4.64 15.17 -5.56
C GLN A 249 -4.73 15.44 -4.06
N ILE A 250 -3.78 14.88 -3.30
CA ILE A 250 -3.64 15.13 -1.86
C ILE A 250 -2.23 15.62 -1.53
N GLU A 251 -2.09 16.18 -0.33
CA GLU A 251 -0.79 16.56 0.24
C GLU A 251 -0.53 15.74 1.51
N LEU A 252 0.59 15.02 1.53
CA LEU A 252 1.02 14.32 2.74
C LEU A 252 1.61 15.34 3.74
N PRO A 253 1.32 15.21 5.04
CA PRO A 253 1.95 16.02 6.07
C PRO A 253 3.48 15.94 6.00
N PRO A 254 4.21 17.06 6.03
CA PRO A 254 5.66 17.08 5.87
C PRO A 254 6.43 16.31 6.95
N ASP A 255 5.87 16.22 8.15
CA ASP A 255 6.42 15.48 9.28
C ASP A 255 6.50 13.97 9.04
N LEU A 256 5.63 13.42 8.19
CA LEU A 256 5.68 11.99 7.81
C LEU A 256 6.85 11.65 6.88
N THR A 257 7.46 12.64 6.28
CA THR A 257 8.58 12.48 5.33
C THR A 257 9.85 13.17 5.81
N ALA A 258 9.78 13.86 6.96
CA ALA A 258 10.95 14.44 7.60
C ALA A 258 11.87 13.33 8.15
N ALA A 259 13.18 13.53 8.04
CA ALA A 259 14.12 12.66 8.74
C ALA A 259 13.77 12.68 10.25
N PRO A 260 13.78 11.52 10.95
CA PRO A 260 13.52 11.51 12.38
C PRO A 260 14.46 12.51 13.05
N SER A 261 13.90 13.53 13.68
CA SER A 261 14.67 14.45 14.53
C SER A 261 15.35 13.59 15.57
N ALA A 262 16.68 13.65 15.64
CA ALA A 262 17.44 12.96 16.67
C ALA A 262 16.80 13.32 18.02
N SER A 263 16.10 12.36 18.62
CA SER A 263 15.50 12.53 19.94
C SER A 263 16.58 13.08 20.86
N SER A 264 16.33 14.27 21.39
CA SER A 264 17.17 14.82 22.45
C SER A 264 17.27 13.76 23.55
N THR A 265 18.46 13.19 23.67
CA THR A 265 18.79 12.29 24.79
C THR A 265 18.38 13.00 26.06
N PRO A 266 17.52 12.43 26.90
CA PRO A 266 17.20 13.02 28.18
C PRO A 266 18.54 13.20 28.94
N ALA A 267 18.78 14.42 29.40
CA ALA A 267 19.96 14.69 30.24
C ALA A 267 19.95 13.71 31.42
N PRO A 268 21.15 13.21 31.84
CA PRO A 268 21.24 12.31 32.97
C PRO A 268 20.64 12.99 34.20
N GLN A 269 19.59 12.44 34.76
CA GLN A 269 19.08 12.87 36.05
C GLN A 269 20.09 12.48 37.10
N GLU A 270 20.63 13.45 37.84
CA GLU A 270 21.44 13.22 39.03
C GLU A 270 20.68 12.32 40.02
N PRO A 271 21.36 11.37 40.67
CA PRO A 271 20.70 10.47 41.62
C PRO A 271 20.32 11.25 42.88
N THR A 272 19.03 11.47 43.06
CA THR A 272 18.47 11.97 44.32
C THR A 272 18.75 10.96 45.42
N ARG A 273 19.48 11.40 46.43
CA ARG A 273 19.93 10.67 47.61
C ARG A 273 18.71 10.11 48.37
N ALA A 274 18.64 8.79 48.48
CA ALA A 274 17.63 8.08 49.22
C ALA A 274 17.60 8.43 50.71
N ALA A 275 16.46 8.83 51.23
CA ALA A 275 16.16 8.85 52.66
C ALA A 275 15.75 7.45 53.11
N ALA A 276 16.17 7.07 54.31
CA ALA A 276 15.97 5.75 54.91
C ALA A 276 14.51 5.42 55.22
N PRO A 277 14.16 4.14 55.30
CA PRO A 277 12.78 3.67 55.45
C PRO A 277 12.27 3.80 56.90
N SER A 278 11.04 4.24 57.07
CA SER A 278 10.24 4.05 58.30
C SER A 278 9.31 2.85 58.08
N ASP A 279 9.43 1.88 58.96
CA ASP A 279 8.50 0.76 59.11
C ASP A 279 7.10 1.30 59.47
N ASP A 280 6.08 0.94 58.70
CA ASP A 280 4.72 0.78 59.21
C ASP A 280 3.98 -0.23 58.34
N ASN A 281 3.45 -1.23 59.06
CA ASN A 281 2.54 -2.30 58.62
C ASN A 281 1.26 -1.74 58.09
N GLU A 282 0.86 -2.08 56.85
CA GLU A 282 -0.59 -2.08 56.52
C GLU A 282 -0.91 -3.07 55.38
N GLU A 283 -1.92 -3.77 55.65
CA GLU A 283 -2.83 -4.72 55.04
C GLU A 283 -2.96 -4.70 53.52
N LYS A 284 -2.78 -5.88 52.86
CA LYS A 284 -2.94 -6.09 51.41
C LYS A 284 -4.42 -6.11 51.01
N PRO A 285 -4.85 -5.32 50.02
CA PRO A 285 -6.14 -5.53 49.37
C PRO A 285 -6.08 -6.70 48.37
N ARG A 286 -7.08 -7.53 48.44
CA ARG A 286 -7.37 -8.68 47.58
C ARG A 286 -7.72 -8.18 46.17
N LEU A 287 -6.93 -8.52 45.15
CA LEU A 287 -7.19 -8.24 43.73
C LEU A 287 -8.29 -9.18 43.21
N GLU A 288 -9.49 -8.65 43.00
CA GLU A 288 -10.52 -9.28 42.18
C GLU A 288 -10.14 -9.24 40.70
N ARG A 289 -10.08 -10.38 40.06
CA ARG A 289 -9.93 -10.52 38.60
C ARG A 289 -11.20 -10.06 37.91
N ARG A 290 -11.26 -8.83 37.43
CA ARG A 290 -12.25 -8.42 36.43
C ARG A 290 -11.78 -8.83 35.05
N GLY A 291 -12.62 -9.61 34.35
CA GLY A 291 -12.35 -10.11 33.01
C GLY A 291 -12.25 -8.98 31.97
N MET A 292 -11.28 -9.10 31.07
CA MET A 292 -10.87 -8.16 30.01
C MET A 292 -11.95 -7.89 28.93
N TRP A 293 -13.20 -8.35 29.15
CA TRP A 293 -14.28 -8.33 28.13
C TRP A 293 -15.37 -7.27 28.34
N SER A 294 -15.22 -6.39 29.30
CA SER A 294 -16.24 -5.38 29.65
C SER A 294 -15.81 -3.91 29.41
N SER A 295 -14.77 -3.64 28.63
CA SER A 295 -14.37 -2.28 28.29
C SER A 295 -15.10 -1.76 27.02
N PRO A 296 -15.45 -0.46 26.96
CA PRO A 296 -16.12 0.14 25.79
C PRO A 296 -15.31 0.04 24.49
N LEU A 297 -13.99 -0.10 24.58
CA LEU A 297 -13.09 -0.34 23.42
C LEU A 297 -13.32 -1.69 22.76
N GLY A 298 -13.77 -2.72 23.50
CA GLY A 298 -14.11 -4.02 22.93
C GLY A 298 -15.38 -4.04 22.09
N ALA A 299 -16.31 -3.12 22.31
CA ALA A 299 -17.54 -2.98 21.55
C ALA A 299 -17.29 -2.30 20.19
N ALA A 300 -16.46 -1.26 20.14
CA ALA A 300 -16.09 -0.57 18.91
C ALA A 300 -15.31 -1.48 17.95
N ALA A 301 -14.41 -2.32 18.45
CA ALA A 301 -13.66 -3.29 17.65
C ALA A 301 -14.56 -4.37 17.01
N ARG A 302 -15.64 -4.76 17.67
CA ARG A 302 -16.60 -5.75 17.13
C ARG A 302 -17.48 -5.18 16.03
N VAL A 303 -17.86 -3.91 16.12
CA VAL A 303 -18.65 -3.22 15.08
C VAL A 303 -17.80 -3.02 13.83
N ALA A 304 -16.54 -2.60 13.96
CA ALA A 304 -15.63 -2.43 12.85
C ALA A 304 -15.35 -3.75 12.11
N MET A 305 -15.15 -4.86 12.84
CA MET A 305 -14.95 -6.18 12.25
C MET A 305 -16.19 -6.73 11.53
N GLY A 306 -17.40 -6.41 12.01
CA GLY A 306 -18.66 -6.81 11.38
C GLY A 306 -18.92 -6.10 10.05
N VAL A 307 -18.58 -4.82 9.95
CA VAL A 307 -18.79 -4.01 8.73
C VAL A 307 -17.82 -4.44 7.61
N VAL A 308 -16.56 -4.72 7.94
CA VAL A 308 -15.56 -5.20 6.95
C VAL A 308 -15.92 -6.59 6.41
N MET A 309 -16.41 -7.50 7.27
CA MET A 309 -16.85 -8.85 6.85
C MET A 309 -18.09 -8.79 5.95
N LEU A 310 -19.03 -7.89 6.22
CA LEU A 310 -20.24 -7.73 5.39
C LEU A 310 -19.92 -7.11 4.02
N GLY A 311 -18.97 -6.20 3.94
CA GLY A 311 -18.49 -5.63 2.69
C GLY A 311 -17.81 -6.66 1.79
N ALA A 312 -16.91 -7.46 2.34
CA ALA A 312 -16.21 -8.52 1.62
C ALA A 312 -17.16 -9.64 1.13
N LEU A 313 -18.12 -10.04 1.96
CA LEU A 313 -19.13 -11.04 1.58
C LEU A 313 -20.11 -10.49 0.54
N GLY A 314 -20.48 -9.20 0.60
CA GLY A 314 -21.34 -8.54 -0.36
C GLY A 314 -20.69 -8.44 -1.75
N TYR A 315 -19.42 -8.08 -1.80
CA TYR A 315 -18.62 -8.03 -3.03
C TYR A 315 -18.46 -9.42 -3.67
N TRP A 316 -18.12 -10.44 -2.87
CA TRP A 316 -17.98 -11.81 -3.35
C TRP A 316 -19.31 -12.39 -3.89
N TRP A 317 -20.43 -12.09 -3.23
CA TRP A 317 -21.77 -12.51 -3.65
C TRP A 317 -22.23 -11.80 -4.93
N TRP A 318 -21.89 -10.53 -5.12
CA TRP A 318 -22.16 -9.76 -6.33
C TRP A 318 -21.36 -10.29 -7.54
N ARG A 319 -20.09 -10.61 -7.34
CA ARG A 319 -19.20 -11.18 -8.37
C ARG A 319 -19.66 -12.59 -8.83
N LEU A 320 -20.25 -13.39 -7.96
CA LEU A 320 -20.80 -14.72 -8.30
C LEU A 320 -22.14 -14.67 -9.05
N ARG A 321 -22.90 -13.57 -8.99
CA ARG A 321 -24.16 -13.40 -9.71
C ARG A 321 -24.02 -12.79 -11.10
N GLY A 322 -22.88 -12.25 -11.45
CA GLY A 322 -22.60 -11.60 -12.76
C GLY A 322 -22.03 -12.53 -13.82
N ARG A 323 -22.02 -13.85 -13.57
CA ARG A 323 -21.66 -14.87 -14.58
C ARG A 323 -22.88 -15.60 -15.09
#